data_06cf98e19dbb8292312f6feb12eb3fc8
#
_entry.id   06cf98e19dbb8292312f6feb12eb3fc8
#
_cell.length_a   1.000
_cell.length_b   1.000
_cell.length_c   1.000
_cell.angle_alpha   90.00
_cell.angle_beta   90.00
_cell.angle_gamma   90.00
#
_symmetry.space_group_name_H-M   'P 1'
#
loop_
_entity.id
_entity.type
_entity.pdbx_description
1 polymer ?
#
loop_
_entity_poly.entity_id
_entity_poly.type
_entity_poly.pdbx_seq_one_letter_code
_entity_poly.pdbx_strand_id
1 'polypeptide(L)'
;MIIIPAIDLKDGQCVRLRQGLMDDTTVFSDNPAEMAAQWVEKGAKRLHLVDLNGAFEGKPINATSVTKITKKFPDLPVQIGGGIRNMDIANTYVEAGISYLIIGTMAVTNPEFVSELCREFPGKVIVGLDANNGLVATEGWAKQTDLHVVDLSKKFEQDGVSSIVYTDIARDGMMQGVNVEATADLAKQTSI
;
A
#
# COMPACT_ATOMS: atom_id res chain seq x y z
N MET A 1 7.16 -18.04 -1.10
CA MET A 1 6.25 -17.04 -0.47
C MET A 1 7.07 -16.16 0.44
N ILE A 2 6.84 -14.85 0.42
CA ILE A 2 7.46 -13.88 1.33
C ILE A 2 6.37 -13.28 2.21
N ILE A 3 6.66 -13.10 3.50
CA ILE A 3 5.77 -12.37 4.42
C ILE A 3 6.27 -10.94 4.52
N ILE A 4 5.38 -9.98 4.30
CA ILE A 4 5.65 -8.54 4.33
C ILE A 4 4.87 -7.94 5.49
N PRO A 5 5.50 -7.69 6.66
CA PRO A 5 4.83 -7.06 7.78
C PRO A 5 4.41 -5.63 7.43
N ALA A 6 3.22 -5.23 7.91
CA ALA A 6 2.69 -3.89 7.73
C ALA A 6 2.85 -3.03 8.99
N ILE A 7 3.11 -1.75 8.79
CA ILE A 7 3.14 -0.71 9.82
C ILE A 7 2.28 0.46 9.33
N ASP A 8 1.17 0.68 10.01
CA ASP A 8 0.32 1.83 9.78
C ASP A 8 0.88 3.02 10.56
N LEU A 9 1.05 4.15 9.88
CA LEU A 9 1.60 5.39 10.42
C LEU A 9 0.49 6.45 10.54
N LYS A 10 0.29 6.97 11.75
CA LYS A 10 -0.59 8.09 12.04
C LYS A 10 0.07 9.01 13.04
N ASP A 11 0.17 10.30 12.71
CA ASP A 11 0.75 11.34 13.57
C ASP A 11 2.16 10.98 14.09
N GLY A 12 2.96 10.29 13.26
CA GLY A 12 4.30 9.83 13.60
C GLY A 12 4.38 8.56 14.44
N GLN A 13 3.25 7.94 14.78
CA GLN A 13 3.12 6.75 15.61
C GLN A 13 2.78 5.51 14.76
N CYS A 14 3.06 4.32 15.30
CA CYS A 14 2.59 3.05 14.76
C CYS A 14 1.24 2.73 15.36
N VAL A 15 0.24 2.55 14.52
CA VAL A 15 -1.14 2.38 14.97
C VAL A 15 -1.82 1.19 14.31
N ARG A 16 -3.02 0.90 14.76
CA ARG A 16 -3.99 0.06 14.08
C ARG A 16 -5.34 0.74 14.15
N LEU A 17 -5.98 0.88 13.01
CA LEU A 17 -7.36 1.34 12.94
C LEU A 17 -8.32 0.14 13.08
N ARG A 18 -9.41 0.34 13.79
CA ARG A 18 -10.50 -0.63 13.79
C ARG A 18 -11.41 -0.36 12.60
N GLN A 19 -11.50 -1.31 11.68
CA GLN A 19 -12.30 -1.20 10.45
C GLN A 19 -12.04 0.10 9.64
N GLY A 20 -10.79 0.59 9.64
CA GLY A 20 -10.41 1.81 8.92
C GLY A 20 -10.86 3.14 9.56
N LEU A 21 -11.47 3.11 10.77
CA LEU A 21 -11.95 4.32 11.44
C LEU A 21 -10.80 5.08 12.10
N MET A 22 -10.55 6.31 11.63
CA MET A 22 -9.46 7.17 12.13
C MET A 22 -9.58 7.51 13.62
N ASP A 23 -10.79 7.59 14.14
CA ASP A 23 -11.06 7.93 15.54
C ASP A 23 -11.00 6.71 16.49
N ASP A 24 -11.01 5.48 15.93
CA ASP A 24 -10.85 4.24 16.70
C ASP A 24 -9.46 3.65 16.46
N THR A 25 -8.47 4.29 17.09
CA THR A 25 -7.04 4.03 16.90
C THR A 25 -6.43 3.38 18.14
N THR A 26 -5.73 2.26 17.94
CA THR A 26 -4.85 1.67 18.96
C THR A 26 -3.41 2.01 18.61
N VAL A 27 -2.68 2.67 19.55
CA VAL A 27 -1.25 2.96 19.39
C VAL A 27 -0.42 1.78 19.90
N PHE A 28 0.51 1.29 19.07
CA PHE A 28 1.43 0.21 19.40
C PHE A 28 2.83 0.70 19.73
N SER A 29 3.26 1.82 19.13
CA SER A 29 4.58 2.39 19.36
C SER A 29 4.63 3.86 18.92
N ASP A 30 5.33 4.67 19.71
CA ASP A 30 5.66 6.06 19.36
C ASP A 30 6.93 6.15 18.49
N ASN A 31 7.59 5.01 18.22
CA ASN A 31 8.82 4.96 17.47
C ASN A 31 8.73 3.97 16.29
N PRO A 32 8.34 4.43 15.09
CA PRO A 32 8.21 3.58 13.92
C PRO A 32 9.52 2.86 13.52
N ALA A 33 10.68 3.47 13.75
CA ALA A 33 11.95 2.83 13.41
C ALA A 33 12.29 1.67 14.35
N GLU A 34 11.88 1.70 15.60
CA GLU A 34 12.00 0.57 16.53
C GLU A 34 10.99 -0.53 16.24
N MET A 35 9.77 -0.17 15.83
CA MET A 35 8.79 -1.16 15.35
C MET A 35 9.32 -1.89 14.10
N ALA A 36 9.91 -1.17 13.15
CA ALA A 36 10.56 -1.75 11.98
C ALA A 36 11.71 -2.70 12.39
N ALA A 37 12.53 -2.32 13.39
CA ALA A 37 13.61 -3.16 13.91
C ALA A 37 13.09 -4.51 14.41
N GLN A 38 11.98 -4.53 15.14
CA GLN A 38 11.37 -5.78 15.63
C GLN A 38 10.98 -6.72 14.48
N TRP A 39 10.46 -6.16 13.38
CA TRP A 39 10.12 -6.98 12.21
C TRP A 39 11.36 -7.49 11.48
N VAL A 40 12.41 -6.67 11.37
CA VAL A 40 13.70 -7.08 10.77
C VAL A 40 14.34 -8.20 11.60
N GLU A 41 14.37 -8.09 12.92
CA GLU A 41 14.88 -9.13 13.82
C GLU A 41 14.11 -10.45 13.68
N LYS A 42 12.80 -10.38 13.40
CA LYS A 42 11.96 -11.55 13.11
C LYS A 42 12.13 -12.08 11.68
N GLY A 43 13.03 -11.50 10.88
CA GLY A 43 13.40 -11.98 9.56
C GLY A 43 12.62 -11.37 8.40
N ALA A 44 11.96 -10.23 8.58
CA ALA A 44 11.31 -9.50 7.50
C ALA A 44 12.31 -9.18 6.38
N LYS A 45 11.92 -9.45 5.14
CA LYS A 45 12.72 -9.16 3.92
C LYS A 45 12.19 -7.98 3.13
N ARG A 46 11.05 -7.46 3.51
CA ARG A 46 10.39 -6.26 2.99
C ARG A 46 9.45 -5.73 4.07
N LEU A 47 9.22 -4.41 4.10
CA LEU A 47 8.20 -3.79 4.93
C LEU A 47 7.13 -3.12 4.06
N HIS A 48 5.90 -3.15 4.55
CA HIS A 48 4.78 -2.39 4.02
C HIS A 48 4.45 -1.26 4.99
N LEU A 49 4.45 -0.02 4.51
CA LEU A 49 4.06 1.15 5.29
C LEU A 49 2.76 1.73 4.72
N VAL A 50 1.91 2.22 5.60
CA VAL A 50 0.72 2.98 5.22
C VAL A 50 0.78 4.34 5.89
N ASP A 51 0.84 5.44 5.11
CA ASP A 51 0.66 6.78 5.63
C ASP A 51 -0.84 7.08 5.73
N LEU A 52 -1.43 6.81 6.91
CA LEU A 52 -2.87 7.01 7.13
C LEU A 52 -3.27 8.49 7.03
N ASN A 53 -2.48 9.41 7.60
CA ASN A 53 -2.73 10.83 7.41
C ASN A 53 -2.67 11.21 5.93
N GLY A 54 -1.67 10.71 5.22
CA GLY A 54 -1.52 10.91 3.78
C GLY A 54 -2.73 10.43 2.99
N ALA A 55 -3.28 9.28 3.34
CA ALA A 55 -4.47 8.74 2.69
C ALA A 55 -5.67 9.70 2.77
N PHE A 56 -5.87 10.37 3.90
CA PHE A 56 -6.94 11.34 4.12
C PHE A 56 -6.62 12.73 3.56
N GLU A 57 -5.43 13.25 3.88
CA GLU A 57 -5.07 14.64 3.58
C GLU A 57 -4.46 14.83 2.18
N GLY A 58 -3.99 13.74 1.54
CA GLY A 58 -3.28 13.81 0.27
C GLY A 58 -1.93 14.53 0.36
N LYS A 59 -1.24 14.36 1.50
CA LYS A 59 0.08 14.94 1.77
C LYS A 59 0.95 13.91 2.50
N PRO A 60 2.27 13.88 2.29
CA PRO A 60 3.18 12.91 2.90
C PRO A 60 3.50 13.27 4.37
N ILE A 61 2.51 13.22 5.25
CA ILE A 61 2.60 13.69 6.64
C ILE A 61 3.64 12.90 7.43
N ASN A 62 3.71 11.58 7.21
CA ASN A 62 4.62 10.70 7.93
C ASN A 62 5.99 10.52 7.24
N ALA A 63 6.35 11.35 6.23
CA ALA A 63 7.61 11.24 5.49
C ALA A 63 8.85 11.25 6.39
N THR A 64 8.85 12.00 7.50
CA THR A 64 9.94 12.00 8.49
C THR A 64 10.11 10.63 9.15
N SER A 65 9.02 9.98 9.53
CA SER A 65 9.04 8.62 10.11
C SER A 65 9.50 7.59 9.09
N VAL A 66 9.05 7.71 7.85
CA VAL A 66 9.52 6.89 6.72
C VAL A 66 11.03 7.01 6.55
N THR A 67 11.56 8.25 6.49
CA THR A 67 13.00 8.51 6.35
C THR A 67 13.82 7.90 7.51
N LYS A 68 13.29 7.91 8.74
CA LYS A 68 13.98 7.27 9.88
C LYS A 68 14.08 5.76 9.70
N ILE A 69 13.04 5.11 9.18
CA ILE A 69 13.01 3.66 8.92
C ILE A 69 14.02 3.33 7.80
N THR A 70 13.94 3.99 6.66
CA THR A 70 14.78 3.70 5.49
C THR A 70 16.25 3.97 5.74
N LYS A 71 16.59 5.03 6.50
CA LYS A 71 17.97 5.30 6.92
C LYS A 71 18.52 4.27 7.91
N LYS A 72 17.66 3.74 8.79
CA LYS A 72 18.08 2.69 9.75
C LYS A 72 18.31 1.35 9.04
N PHE A 73 17.58 1.08 7.98
CA PHE A 73 17.64 -0.18 7.21
C PHE A 73 17.76 0.08 5.70
N PRO A 74 18.92 0.59 5.23
CA PRO A 74 19.08 1.04 3.84
C PRO A 74 18.96 -0.09 2.81
N ASP A 75 19.27 -1.34 3.21
CA ASP A 75 19.22 -2.52 2.33
C ASP A 75 17.85 -3.25 2.38
N LEU A 76 16.93 -2.79 3.23
CA LEU A 76 15.61 -3.39 3.35
C LEU A 76 14.64 -2.72 2.38
N PRO A 77 14.08 -3.44 1.40
CA PRO A 77 13.04 -2.88 0.54
C PRO A 77 11.82 -2.46 1.35
N VAL A 78 11.36 -1.23 1.15
CA VAL A 78 10.17 -0.69 1.80
C VAL A 78 9.17 -0.25 0.74
N GLN A 79 7.93 -0.67 0.88
CA GLN A 79 6.81 -0.20 0.07
C GLN A 79 5.88 0.68 0.90
N ILE A 80 5.31 1.72 0.30
CA ILE A 80 4.41 2.64 0.99
C ILE A 80 3.16 2.94 0.17
N GLY A 81 2.01 2.94 0.84
CA GLY A 81 0.75 3.47 0.36
C GLY A 81 0.24 4.60 1.25
N GLY A 82 -0.78 5.28 0.78
CA GLY A 82 -1.44 6.37 1.50
C GLY A 82 -1.19 7.75 0.88
N GLY A 83 -2.17 8.23 0.12
CA GLY A 83 -2.23 9.62 -0.35
C GLY A 83 -1.29 10.02 -1.49
N ILE A 84 -0.71 9.08 -2.22
CA ILE A 84 0.10 9.39 -3.41
C ILE A 84 -0.83 9.80 -4.55
N ARG A 85 -1.00 11.13 -4.74
CA ARG A 85 -1.97 11.69 -5.67
C ARG A 85 -1.35 12.51 -6.80
N ASN A 86 -0.05 12.77 -6.75
CA ASN A 86 0.70 13.50 -7.77
C ASN A 86 2.19 13.10 -7.74
N MET A 87 2.95 13.58 -8.71
CA MET A 87 4.37 13.27 -8.88
C MET A 87 5.23 13.83 -7.74
N ASP A 88 4.90 14.99 -7.18
CA ASP A 88 5.68 15.60 -6.08
C ASP A 88 5.65 14.74 -4.82
N ILE A 89 4.48 14.15 -4.51
CA ILE A 89 4.34 13.23 -3.36
C ILE A 89 5.12 11.94 -3.64
N ALA A 90 5.05 11.41 -4.86
CA ALA A 90 5.82 10.24 -5.26
C ALA A 90 7.32 10.48 -5.11
N ASN A 91 7.83 11.61 -5.61
CA ASN A 91 9.23 12.04 -5.45
C ASN A 91 9.62 12.14 -3.98
N THR A 92 8.78 12.77 -3.15
CA THR A 92 9.04 12.90 -1.70
C THR A 92 9.29 11.53 -1.05
N TYR A 93 8.49 10.52 -1.37
CA TYR A 93 8.69 9.18 -0.81
C TYR A 93 9.91 8.46 -1.40
N VAL A 94 10.18 8.61 -2.70
CA VAL A 94 11.39 8.05 -3.32
C VAL A 94 12.66 8.67 -2.72
N GLU A 95 12.69 9.98 -2.50
CA GLU A 95 13.78 10.70 -1.81
C GLU A 95 13.91 10.28 -0.34
N ALA A 96 12.79 9.93 0.30
CA ALA A 96 12.79 9.34 1.64
C ALA A 96 13.33 7.89 1.68
N GLY A 97 13.72 7.30 0.55
CA GLY A 97 14.32 5.97 0.43
C GLY A 97 13.32 4.84 0.23
N ILE A 98 12.10 5.14 -0.18
CA ILE A 98 11.07 4.12 -0.51
C ILE A 98 11.46 3.39 -1.80
N SER A 99 11.34 2.05 -1.76
CA SER A 99 11.64 1.17 -2.89
C SER A 99 10.44 1.02 -3.84
N TYR A 100 9.20 1.04 -3.30
CA TYR A 100 7.99 0.85 -4.08
C TYR A 100 6.87 1.77 -3.61
N LEU A 101 6.19 2.39 -4.57
CA LEU A 101 5.03 3.26 -4.38
C LEU A 101 3.74 2.47 -4.61
N ILE A 102 2.81 2.47 -3.66
CA ILE A 102 1.53 1.79 -3.79
C ILE A 102 0.45 2.82 -4.09
N ILE A 103 -0.18 2.67 -5.24
CA ILE A 103 -1.23 3.56 -5.72
C ILE A 103 -2.58 2.85 -5.57
N GLY A 104 -3.43 3.41 -4.71
CA GLY A 104 -4.80 2.90 -4.47
C GLY A 104 -5.84 3.68 -5.28
N THR A 105 -6.59 4.56 -4.64
CA THR A 105 -7.71 5.33 -5.23
C THR A 105 -7.36 5.97 -6.59
N MET A 106 -6.16 6.53 -6.74
CA MET A 106 -5.72 7.14 -8.01
C MET A 106 -5.62 6.13 -9.15
N ALA A 107 -5.35 4.87 -8.87
CA ALA A 107 -5.33 3.82 -9.89
C ALA A 107 -6.72 3.65 -10.57
N VAL A 108 -7.78 3.92 -9.84
CA VAL A 108 -9.16 3.84 -10.34
C VAL A 108 -9.64 5.17 -10.91
N THR A 109 -9.38 6.27 -10.21
CA THR A 109 -9.91 7.60 -10.56
C THR A 109 -9.10 8.32 -11.64
N ASN A 110 -7.80 8.04 -11.73
CA ASN A 110 -6.89 8.60 -12.73
C ASN A 110 -5.83 7.56 -13.13
N PRO A 111 -6.20 6.53 -13.90
CA PRO A 111 -5.28 5.45 -14.27
C PRO A 111 -4.10 5.91 -15.12
N GLU A 112 -4.21 7.05 -15.83
CA GLU A 112 -3.11 7.62 -16.61
C GLU A 112 -1.94 8.04 -15.71
N PHE A 113 -2.23 8.47 -14.48
CA PHE A 113 -1.20 8.78 -13.48
C PHE A 113 -0.36 7.54 -13.12
N VAL A 114 -0.95 6.34 -13.11
CA VAL A 114 -0.19 5.10 -12.89
C VAL A 114 0.79 4.86 -14.03
N SER A 115 0.34 5.03 -15.29
CA SER A 115 1.21 4.89 -16.47
C SER A 115 2.34 5.93 -16.47
N GLU A 116 2.08 7.16 -16.00
CA GLU A 116 3.09 8.21 -15.84
C GLU A 116 4.12 7.81 -14.77
N LEU A 117 3.67 7.34 -13.61
CA LEU A 117 4.55 6.85 -12.54
C LEU A 117 5.40 5.65 -12.99
N CYS A 118 4.85 4.73 -13.77
CA CYS A 118 5.61 3.58 -14.28
C CYS A 118 6.72 4.00 -15.24
N ARG A 119 6.52 5.09 -16.01
CA ARG A 119 7.57 5.65 -16.88
C ARG A 119 8.66 6.37 -16.08
N GLU A 120 8.29 7.13 -15.04
CA GLU A 120 9.24 7.87 -14.20
C GLU A 120 9.99 6.94 -13.23
N PHE A 121 9.31 5.95 -12.68
CA PHE A 121 9.84 5.02 -11.68
C PHE A 121 9.69 3.56 -12.13
N PRO A 122 10.37 3.13 -13.21
CA PRO A 122 10.21 1.79 -13.76
C PRO A 122 10.51 0.71 -12.72
N GLY A 123 9.58 -0.26 -12.60
CA GLY A 123 9.68 -1.37 -11.66
C GLY A 123 9.39 -1.02 -10.18
N LYS A 124 9.04 0.25 -9.87
CA LYS A 124 8.77 0.69 -8.50
C LYS A 124 7.30 0.95 -8.19
N VAL A 125 6.41 0.83 -9.16
CA VAL A 125 4.98 1.10 -8.96
C VAL A 125 4.23 -0.19 -8.68
N ILE A 126 3.47 -0.16 -7.61
CA ILE A 126 2.53 -1.20 -7.17
C ILE A 126 1.13 -0.60 -7.20
N VAL A 127 0.14 -1.36 -7.59
CA VAL A 127 -1.26 -0.94 -7.49
C VAL A 127 -1.94 -1.68 -6.35
N GLY A 128 -2.61 -0.92 -5.45
CA GLY A 128 -3.48 -1.45 -4.40
C GLY A 128 -4.91 -1.57 -4.93
N LEU A 129 -5.45 -2.77 -4.94
CA LEU A 129 -6.83 -3.07 -5.35
C LEU A 129 -7.58 -3.70 -4.19
N ASP A 130 -8.39 -2.91 -3.53
CA ASP A 130 -9.29 -3.36 -2.47
C ASP A 130 -10.62 -3.72 -3.12
N ALA A 131 -11.08 -4.94 -2.96
CA ALA A 131 -12.29 -5.43 -3.63
C ALA A 131 -13.27 -6.13 -2.70
N ASN A 132 -14.53 -5.98 -3.01
CA ASN A 132 -15.62 -6.75 -2.40
C ASN A 132 -16.33 -7.55 -3.50
N ASN A 133 -16.36 -8.87 -3.39
CA ASN A 133 -16.90 -9.78 -4.40
C ASN A 133 -16.32 -9.51 -5.82
N GLY A 134 -15.02 -9.21 -5.90
CA GLY A 134 -14.32 -8.98 -7.16
C GLY A 134 -14.50 -7.58 -7.75
N LEU A 135 -15.35 -6.73 -7.19
CA LEU A 135 -15.53 -5.33 -7.61
C LEU A 135 -14.68 -4.40 -6.74
N VAL A 136 -13.90 -3.54 -7.38
CA VAL A 136 -12.96 -2.65 -6.71
C VAL A 136 -13.70 -1.52 -5.97
N ALA A 137 -13.25 -1.23 -4.75
CA ALA A 137 -13.70 -0.09 -3.96
C ALA A 137 -12.61 0.98 -3.84
N THR A 138 -13.02 2.22 -3.63
CA THR A 138 -12.16 3.40 -3.49
C THR A 138 -12.52 4.20 -2.25
N GLU A 139 -11.76 5.26 -1.98
CA GLU A 139 -12.04 6.22 -0.88
C GLU A 139 -12.13 5.53 0.49
N GLY A 140 -11.16 4.64 0.81
CA GLY A 140 -11.18 3.89 2.06
C GLY A 140 -12.38 2.95 2.17
N TRP A 141 -12.77 2.33 1.04
CA TRP A 141 -13.88 1.38 0.87
C TRP A 141 -15.28 2.01 0.89
N ALA A 142 -15.37 3.34 1.00
CA ALA A 142 -16.64 4.06 1.07
C ALA A 142 -17.41 4.02 -0.25
N LYS A 143 -16.71 3.83 -1.38
CA LYS A 143 -17.33 3.85 -2.70
C LYS A 143 -16.97 2.59 -3.49
N GLN A 144 -17.98 1.77 -3.76
CA GLN A 144 -17.85 0.63 -4.67
C GLN A 144 -17.94 1.10 -6.13
N THR A 145 -17.15 0.47 -6.99
CA THR A 145 -17.17 0.71 -8.44
C THR A 145 -17.76 -0.49 -9.17
N ASP A 146 -18.03 -0.34 -10.48
CA ASP A 146 -18.41 -1.43 -11.37
C ASP A 146 -17.19 -2.11 -12.03
N LEU A 147 -15.97 -1.78 -11.57
CA LEU A 147 -14.72 -2.27 -12.17
C LEU A 147 -14.29 -3.58 -11.51
N HIS A 148 -14.09 -4.60 -12.32
CA HIS A 148 -13.55 -5.87 -11.86
C HIS A 148 -12.05 -5.80 -11.60
N VAL A 149 -11.60 -6.38 -10.49
CA VAL A 149 -10.19 -6.45 -10.11
C VAL A 149 -9.33 -7.08 -11.20
N VAL A 150 -9.82 -8.10 -11.89
CA VAL A 150 -9.12 -8.79 -12.99
C VAL A 150 -8.87 -7.87 -14.18
N ASP A 151 -9.88 -7.09 -14.59
CA ASP A 151 -9.78 -6.20 -15.75
C ASP A 151 -8.79 -5.07 -15.49
N LEU A 152 -8.83 -4.48 -14.30
CA LEU A 152 -7.85 -3.47 -13.88
C LEU A 152 -6.44 -4.05 -13.79
N SER A 153 -6.29 -5.27 -13.28
CA SER A 153 -4.99 -5.93 -13.17
C SER A 153 -4.34 -6.13 -14.53
N LYS A 154 -5.10 -6.59 -15.53
CA LYS A 154 -4.61 -6.75 -16.92
C LYS A 154 -4.21 -5.42 -17.57
N LYS A 155 -4.95 -4.35 -17.28
CA LYS A 155 -4.60 -3.02 -17.74
C LYS A 155 -3.26 -2.56 -17.13
N PHE A 156 -3.10 -2.68 -15.82
CA PHE A 156 -1.90 -2.24 -15.13
C PHE A 156 -0.67 -3.09 -15.46
N GLU A 157 -0.85 -4.36 -15.80
CA GLU A 157 0.21 -5.20 -16.36
C GLU A 157 0.79 -4.58 -17.64
N GLN A 158 -0.06 -4.08 -18.55
CA GLN A 158 0.37 -3.40 -19.77
C GLN A 158 1.05 -2.06 -19.51
N ASP A 159 0.66 -1.37 -18.45
CA ASP A 159 1.25 -0.09 -18.01
C ASP A 159 2.64 -0.25 -17.34
N GLY A 160 3.06 -1.47 -17.04
CA GLY A 160 4.37 -1.76 -16.42
C GLY A 160 4.38 -1.71 -14.90
N VAL A 161 3.22 -1.90 -14.26
CA VAL A 161 3.11 -2.08 -12.80
C VAL A 161 3.88 -3.32 -12.38
N SER A 162 4.64 -3.23 -11.29
CA SER A 162 5.52 -4.31 -10.82
C SER A 162 4.80 -5.41 -10.05
N SER A 163 3.71 -5.09 -9.37
CA SER A 163 2.89 -6.04 -8.61
C SER A 163 1.56 -5.41 -8.16
N ILE A 164 0.67 -6.25 -7.65
CA ILE A 164 -0.62 -5.84 -7.10
C ILE A 164 -0.65 -6.20 -5.60
N VAL A 165 -1.11 -5.28 -4.77
CA VAL A 165 -1.57 -5.55 -3.41
C VAL A 165 -3.08 -5.73 -3.48
N TYR A 166 -3.54 -6.95 -3.31
CA TYR A 166 -4.96 -7.29 -3.32
C TYR A 166 -5.52 -7.42 -1.91
N THR A 167 -6.57 -6.69 -1.60
CA THR A 167 -7.32 -6.78 -0.34
C THR A 167 -8.72 -7.28 -0.60
N ASP A 168 -9.10 -8.39 0.02
CA ASP A 168 -10.51 -8.79 0.13
C ASP A 168 -11.12 -8.06 1.33
N ILE A 169 -11.92 -7.03 1.07
CA ILE A 169 -12.53 -6.17 2.09
C ILE A 169 -13.38 -6.97 3.08
N ALA A 170 -14.06 -8.02 2.61
CA ALA A 170 -14.90 -8.86 3.47
C ALA A 170 -14.09 -9.72 4.47
N ARG A 171 -12.81 -9.90 4.22
CA ARG A 171 -11.89 -10.70 5.05
C ARG A 171 -10.91 -9.85 5.86
N ASP A 172 -10.66 -8.61 5.43
CA ASP A 172 -9.68 -7.75 6.11
C ASP A 172 -10.09 -7.46 7.56
N GLY A 173 -9.13 -7.62 8.47
CA GLY A 173 -9.34 -7.42 9.90
C GLY A 173 -10.20 -8.47 10.61
N MET A 174 -10.83 -9.43 9.90
CA MET A 174 -11.80 -10.38 10.47
C MET A 174 -11.18 -11.62 11.11
N MET A 175 -9.85 -11.81 11.00
CA MET A 175 -9.12 -12.97 11.54
C MET A 175 -9.66 -14.34 11.06
N GLN A 176 -10.28 -14.36 9.88
CA GLN A 176 -10.86 -15.57 9.27
C GLN A 176 -9.97 -16.20 8.19
N GLY A 177 -8.73 -15.71 8.08
CA GLY A 177 -7.78 -16.09 7.04
C GLY A 177 -8.06 -15.39 5.70
N VAL A 178 -7.10 -15.57 4.79
CA VAL A 178 -7.15 -14.96 3.46
C VAL A 178 -8.14 -15.66 2.54
N ASN A 179 -8.68 -14.94 1.55
CA ASN A 179 -9.47 -15.52 0.48
C ASN A 179 -8.53 -16.16 -0.57
N VAL A 180 -8.14 -17.42 -0.31
CA VAL A 180 -7.18 -18.14 -1.15
C VAL A 180 -7.69 -18.31 -2.57
N GLU A 181 -8.99 -18.60 -2.73
CA GLU A 181 -9.62 -18.84 -4.03
C GLU A 181 -9.58 -17.58 -4.89
N ALA A 182 -10.10 -16.46 -4.41
CA ALA A 182 -10.10 -15.19 -5.14
C ALA A 182 -8.67 -14.70 -5.45
N THR A 183 -7.73 -14.86 -4.49
CA THR A 183 -6.33 -14.49 -4.70
C THR A 183 -5.68 -15.37 -5.78
N ALA A 184 -5.91 -16.67 -5.74
CA ALA A 184 -5.38 -17.60 -6.73
C ALA A 184 -5.98 -17.38 -8.12
N ASP A 185 -7.27 -17.03 -8.20
CA ASP A 185 -7.93 -16.74 -9.47
C ASP A 185 -7.41 -15.43 -10.09
N LEU A 186 -7.18 -14.39 -9.28
CA LEU A 186 -6.53 -13.17 -9.74
C LEU A 186 -5.12 -13.48 -10.26
N ALA A 187 -4.31 -14.23 -9.50
CA ALA A 187 -2.94 -14.59 -9.88
C ALA A 187 -2.85 -15.45 -11.15
N LYS A 188 -3.90 -16.17 -11.54
CA LYS A 188 -3.94 -16.90 -12.82
C LYS A 188 -4.25 -16.00 -14.03
N GLN A 189 -4.83 -14.83 -13.79
CA GLN A 189 -5.32 -13.93 -14.84
C GLN A 189 -4.31 -12.86 -15.25
N THR A 190 -3.23 -12.69 -14.49
CA THR A 190 -2.17 -11.71 -14.71
C THR A 190 -0.80 -12.33 -14.44
N SER A 191 0.27 -11.76 -15.00
CA SER A 191 1.66 -12.17 -14.76
C SER A 191 2.40 -11.31 -13.72
N ILE A 192 1.72 -10.29 -13.16
CA ILE A 192 2.26 -9.39 -12.13
C ILE A 192 1.76 -9.74 -10.74
#